data_8a82ae896251929bb6c7500909cce514
#
_entry.id   8a82ae896251929bb6c7500909cce514
#
_cell.length_a   1.000
_cell.length_b   1.000
_cell.length_c   1.000
_cell.angle_alpha   90.00
_cell.angle_beta   90.00
_cell.angle_gamma   90.00
#
_symmetry.space_group_name_H-M   'P 1'
#
loop_
_entity.id
_entity.type
_entity.pdbx_description
1 polymer ?
#
loop_
_entity_poly.entity_id
_entity_poly.type
_entity_poly.pdbx_seq_one_letter_code
_entity_poly.pdbx_strand_id
1 'polypeptide(L)'
;MRTKVLFMSLVLGCLWSCQQDETIEQTDGQTIKFTSVVIGDETLSRASGSTSIDVISMRTELDDKFTVFDLKKDTRSWGEFSKKSEVFFYAHYPRLPESVAGNETRVLEGGTNDYLFGKAKAVAGQQQVCLQFKRVMAPLIVEVLDGDGRSYQGDIEVSALIKNKGVQNLKDGSIVILDEKKYTAFNRFDNDGKQALNLLPQRIEKGTPFQVRLSNGVTYTATVGEAVQLNSGESYKAVVRGARVDITIYDGSIPL
;
A
#
# COMPACT_ATOMS: atom_id res chain seq x y z
N MET A 1 48.98 41.06 -11.98
CA MET A 1 48.57 40.92 -10.59
C MET A 1 47.05 40.99 -10.51
N ARG A 2 46.36 39.86 -10.35
CA ARG A 2 44.94 39.80 -10.08
C ARG A 2 44.72 38.76 -8.98
N THR A 3 44.47 39.25 -7.81
CA THR A 3 44.26 38.54 -6.57
C THR A 3 42.87 37.88 -6.61
N LYS A 4 42.81 36.55 -6.59
CA LYS A 4 41.54 35.79 -6.41
C LYS A 4 41.30 35.63 -4.91
N VAL A 5 40.24 36.27 -4.43
CA VAL A 5 39.73 36.10 -3.09
C VAL A 5 38.93 34.82 -3.06
N LEU A 6 39.38 33.87 -2.27
CA LEU A 6 38.71 32.60 -2.02
C LEU A 6 37.69 32.79 -0.87
N PHE A 7 36.40 32.79 -1.19
CA PHE A 7 35.34 32.76 -0.17
C PHE A 7 35.21 31.33 0.34
N MET A 8 35.72 31.11 1.53
CA MET A 8 35.58 29.88 2.30
C MET A 8 34.31 30.00 3.15
N SER A 9 33.17 29.44 2.65
CA SER A 9 31.94 29.36 3.40
C SER A 9 32.08 28.30 4.49
N LEU A 10 32.21 28.77 5.71
CA LEU A 10 32.21 27.97 6.93
C LEU A 10 30.75 27.55 7.24
N VAL A 11 30.35 26.32 6.84
CA VAL A 11 29.11 25.71 7.28
C VAL A 11 29.35 25.16 8.68
N LEU A 12 29.01 25.94 9.69
CA LEU A 12 28.92 25.48 11.08
C LEU A 12 27.66 24.61 11.21
N GLY A 13 27.80 23.31 11.01
CA GLY A 13 26.78 22.33 11.37
C GLY A 13 26.65 22.28 12.89
N CYS A 14 25.51 22.64 13.40
CA CYS A 14 25.14 22.49 14.81
C CYS A 14 25.04 21.00 15.18
N LEU A 15 26.15 20.37 15.50
CA LEU A 15 26.21 19.14 16.26
C LEU A 15 26.00 19.47 17.74
N TRP A 16 24.78 19.75 18.12
CA TRP A 16 24.39 19.66 19.52
C TRP A 16 24.00 18.21 19.80
N SER A 17 25.03 17.40 20.03
CA SER A 17 24.90 16.17 20.81
C SER A 17 24.68 16.58 22.26
N CYS A 18 23.43 16.75 22.66
CA CYS A 18 23.10 16.67 24.09
C CYS A 18 23.14 15.19 24.48
N GLN A 19 24.30 14.73 24.92
CA GLN A 19 24.35 13.64 25.89
C GLN A 19 23.86 14.24 27.22
N GLN A 20 22.55 14.20 27.41
CA GLN A 20 21.98 14.23 28.75
C GLN A 20 21.73 12.78 29.12
N ASP A 21 22.50 12.31 30.07
CA ASP A 21 22.16 11.19 30.94
C ASP A 21 20.96 11.64 31.80
N GLU A 22 19.82 11.87 31.15
CA GLU A 22 18.57 12.09 31.83
C GLU A 22 18.04 10.73 32.26
N THR A 23 18.07 10.48 33.56
CA THR A 23 17.10 9.59 34.19
C THR A 23 15.73 9.92 33.56
N ILE A 24 15.24 8.98 32.75
CA ILE A 24 13.93 9.10 32.13
C ILE A 24 12.92 9.14 33.26
N GLU A 25 12.58 10.34 33.72
CA GLU A 25 11.38 10.55 34.54
C GLU A 25 10.21 10.07 33.69
N GLN A 26 9.71 8.91 34.06
CA GLN A 26 8.59 8.24 33.44
C GLN A 26 7.37 9.16 33.61
N THR A 27 7.03 9.87 32.55
CA THR A 27 5.82 10.73 32.49
C THR A 27 4.62 9.81 32.33
N ASP A 28 4.22 9.17 33.44
CA ASP A 28 2.95 8.48 33.57
C ASP A 28 1.83 9.47 33.23
N GLY A 29 1.22 9.31 32.06
CA GLY A 29 0.14 10.19 31.61
C GLY A 29 0.41 10.94 30.29
N GLN A 30 1.63 10.89 29.75
CA GLN A 30 1.91 11.51 28.46
C GLN A 30 1.22 10.78 27.30
N THR A 31 0.41 11.51 26.55
CA THR A 31 -0.42 10.95 25.48
C THR A 31 0.34 10.86 24.16
N ILE A 32 0.17 9.76 23.46
CA ILE A 32 0.68 9.53 22.09
C ILE A 32 -0.47 9.73 21.10
N LYS A 33 -0.29 10.66 20.17
CA LYS A 33 -1.16 10.87 19.01
C LYS A 33 -0.56 10.21 17.77
N PHE A 34 -1.41 9.71 16.90
CA PHE A 34 -0.99 9.02 15.69
C PHE A 34 -1.37 9.80 14.44
N THR A 35 -0.50 9.74 13.45
CA THR A 35 -0.75 10.15 12.07
C THR A 35 -0.40 8.99 11.16
N SER A 36 -0.80 9.05 9.89
CA SER A 36 -0.48 8.02 8.91
C SER A 36 0.03 8.62 7.61
N VAL A 37 0.91 7.88 6.94
CA VAL A 37 1.38 8.15 5.58
C VAL A 37 1.47 6.84 4.83
N VAL A 38 1.10 6.84 3.53
CA VAL A 38 1.30 5.68 2.64
C VAL A 38 2.59 5.92 1.85
N ILE A 39 3.55 5.02 2.00
CA ILE A 39 4.84 5.10 1.32
C ILE A 39 4.67 4.64 -0.13
N GLY A 40 5.24 5.40 -1.06
CA GLY A 40 5.21 5.09 -2.50
C GLY A 40 3.99 5.65 -3.24
N ASP A 41 3.12 6.39 -2.55
CA ASP A 41 2.00 7.08 -3.17
C ASP A 41 2.09 8.59 -2.92
N GLU A 42 2.81 9.29 -3.78
CA GLU A 42 2.99 10.75 -3.68
C GLU A 42 1.66 11.51 -3.83
N THR A 43 0.63 10.87 -4.35
CA THR A 43 -0.66 11.51 -4.62
C THR A 43 -1.55 11.59 -3.40
N LEU A 44 -1.41 10.67 -2.45
CA LEU A 44 -2.15 10.74 -1.17
C LEU A 44 -1.73 11.95 -0.31
N SER A 45 -0.54 12.50 -0.56
CA SER A 45 -0.06 13.71 0.13
C SER A 45 -0.55 15.02 -0.50
N ARG A 46 -1.09 15.00 -1.73
CA ARG A 46 -1.40 16.20 -2.52
C ARG A 46 -2.86 16.34 -2.97
N ALA A 47 -3.65 15.27 -2.95
CA ALA A 47 -5.03 15.32 -3.42
C ALA A 47 -6.00 15.65 -2.28
N SER A 48 -6.70 16.75 -2.40
CA SER A 48 -7.83 17.16 -1.55
C SER A 48 -9.05 16.24 -1.63
N GLY A 49 -8.86 14.99 -1.99
CA GLY A 49 -9.87 13.92 -2.13
C GLY A 49 -9.37 12.55 -1.73
N SER A 50 -8.18 12.45 -1.12
CA SER A 50 -7.65 11.16 -0.68
C SER A 50 -8.53 10.58 0.43
N THR A 51 -8.89 9.32 0.29
CA THR A 51 -9.53 8.53 1.34
C THR A 51 -8.60 8.52 2.55
N SER A 52 -8.89 9.34 3.56
CA SER A 52 -8.06 9.38 4.76
C SER A 52 -8.17 8.00 5.44
N ILE A 53 -7.02 7.43 5.79
CA ILE A 53 -6.97 6.21 6.59
C ILE A 53 -7.26 6.63 8.03
N ASP A 54 -8.54 6.68 8.37
CA ASP A 54 -8.95 7.20 9.68
C ASP A 54 -9.11 6.07 10.71
N VAL A 55 -9.63 4.92 10.27
CA VAL A 55 -9.90 3.78 11.16
C VAL A 55 -9.10 2.57 10.71
N ILE A 56 -8.29 2.05 11.60
CA ILE A 56 -7.37 0.94 11.39
C ILE A 56 -7.53 -0.13 12.46
N SER A 57 -6.88 -1.25 12.28
CA SER A 57 -6.59 -2.16 13.39
C SER A 57 -5.14 -1.99 13.80
N MET A 58 -4.91 -1.73 15.07
CA MET A 58 -3.57 -1.45 15.60
C MET A 58 -3.29 -2.30 16.85
N ARG A 59 -2.05 -2.69 17.01
CA ARG A 59 -1.50 -3.28 18.23
C ARG A 59 -0.07 -2.82 18.44
N THR A 60 0.45 -3.00 19.64
CA THR A 60 1.87 -2.95 19.92
C THR A 60 2.49 -4.35 19.93
N GLU A 61 3.80 -4.43 20.06
CA GLU A 61 4.48 -5.69 20.32
C GLU A 61 4.12 -6.33 21.68
N LEU A 62 3.53 -5.54 22.59
CA LEU A 62 3.12 -5.94 23.93
C LEU A 62 1.67 -6.42 24.00
N ASP A 63 0.87 -6.07 22.99
CA ASP A 63 -0.55 -6.44 22.91
C ASP A 63 -0.68 -7.82 22.25
N ASP A 64 -1.50 -8.69 22.82
CA ASP A 64 -1.79 -10.01 22.26
C ASP A 64 -2.72 -9.93 21.04
N LYS A 65 -3.53 -8.87 20.94
CA LYS A 65 -4.58 -8.72 19.93
C LYS A 65 -4.54 -7.34 19.26
N PHE A 66 -5.06 -7.30 18.05
CA PHE A 66 -5.39 -6.05 17.37
C PHE A 66 -6.67 -5.45 17.93
N THR A 67 -6.68 -4.14 18.07
CA THR A 67 -7.85 -3.35 18.45
C THR A 67 -8.18 -2.36 17.33
N VAL A 68 -9.45 -1.99 17.22
CA VAL A 68 -9.87 -0.92 16.32
C VAL A 68 -9.39 0.41 16.88
N PHE A 69 -8.81 1.25 16.04
CA PHE A 69 -8.22 2.52 16.43
C PHE A 69 -8.58 3.61 15.41
N ASP A 70 -9.20 4.69 15.89
CA ASP A 70 -9.53 5.89 15.11
C ASP A 70 -8.37 6.89 15.27
N LEU A 71 -7.60 7.10 14.22
CA LEU A 71 -6.41 7.99 14.23
C LEU A 71 -6.73 9.45 14.59
N LYS A 72 -7.98 9.86 14.42
CA LYS A 72 -8.41 11.23 14.72
C LYS A 72 -8.86 11.42 16.16
N LYS A 73 -9.32 10.35 16.82
CA LYS A 73 -9.96 10.42 18.13
C LYS A 73 -9.18 9.72 19.22
N ASP A 74 -8.60 8.56 18.85
CA ASP A 74 -7.98 7.68 19.84
C ASP A 74 -6.52 8.07 20.08
N THR A 75 -6.08 7.79 21.28
CA THR A 75 -4.71 8.01 21.73
C THR A 75 -4.26 6.85 22.59
N ARG A 76 -2.95 6.68 22.76
CA ARG A 76 -2.37 5.76 23.74
C ARG A 76 -1.62 6.58 24.79
N SER A 77 -1.40 5.99 25.94
CA SER A 77 -0.61 6.63 27.00
C SER A 77 0.72 5.93 27.18
N TRP A 78 1.80 6.66 27.45
CA TRP A 78 3.09 6.07 27.80
C TRP A 78 3.02 5.25 29.09
N GLY A 79 2.09 5.56 30.00
CA GLY A 79 1.82 4.75 31.20
C GLY A 79 1.44 3.30 30.91
N GLU A 80 0.85 3.01 29.73
CA GLU A 80 0.53 1.67 29.28
C GLU A 80 1.81 0.84 28.96
N PHE A 81 2.90 1.52 28.63
CA PHE A 81 4.17 0.93 28.22
C PHE A 81 5.27 1.09 29.26
N SER A 82 4.88 1.22 30.53
CA SER A 82 5.81 1.43 31.65
C SER A 82 7.03 0.52 31.58
N LYS A 83 8.22 1.09 31.76
CA LYS A 83 9.55 0.41 31.68
C LYS A 83 10.08 0.13 30.27
N LYS A 84 9.43 0.58 29.19
CA LYS A 84 9.98 0.47 27.84
C LYS A 84 10.54 1.82 27.38
N SER A 85 11.78 1.81 26.91
CA SER A 85 12.39 2.96 26.25
C SER A 85 11.89 3.15 24.82
N GLU A 86 11.36 2.08 24.20
CA GLU A 86 10.79 2.09 22.87
C GLU A 86 9.67 1.05 22.74
N VAL A 87 8.70 1.34 21.84
CA VAL A 87 7.57 0.47 21.54
C VAL A 87 7.34 0.46 20.03
N PHE A 88 7.11 -0.73 19.48
CA PHE A 88 6.70 -0.89 18.09
C PHE A 88 5.19 -1.00 17.96
N PHE A 89 4.63 -0.26 17.00
CA PHE A 89 3.23 -0.29 16.61
C PHE A 89 3.10 -0.96 15.25
N TYR A 90 2.09 -1.83 15.12
CA TYR A 90 1.72 -2.54 13.90
C TYR A 90 0.28 -2.22 13.57
N ALA A 91 0.00 -1.92 12.30
CA ALA A 91 -1.31 -1.49 11.88
C ALA A 91 -1.72 -2.17 10.55
N HIS A 92 -3.01 -2.41 10.41
CA HIS A 92 -3.62 -2.99 9.21
C HIS A 92 -4.80 -2.16 8.72
N TYR A 93 -4.88 -2.00 7.41
CA TYR A 93 -6.03 -1.45 6.72
C TYR A 93 -6.39 -2.37 5.52
N PRO A 94 -7.67 -2.60 5.19
CA PRO A 94 -8.84 -2.30 6.03
C PRO A 94 -8.72 -2.95 7.41
N ARG A 95 -9.55 -2.46 8.35
CA ARG A 95 -9.57 -2.98 9.72
C ARG A 95 -9.83 -4.50 9.71
N LEU A 96 -9.18 -5.19 10.63
CA LEU A 96 -9.40 -6.60 10.90
C LEU A 96 -10.74 -6.80 11.65
N PRO A 97 -11.29 -8.02 11.65
CA PRO A 97 -12.35 -8.38 12.61
C PRO A 97 -11.91 -8.10 14.05
N GLU A 98 -12.84 -7.84 14.92
CA GLU A 98 -12.52 -7.56 16.33
C GLU A 98 -11.82 -8.75 16.99
N SER A 99 -10.88 -8.43 17.86
CA SER A 99 -10.16 -9.41 18.71
C SER A 99 -9.26 -10.42 17.97
N VAL A 100 -8.79 -10.09 16.77
CA VAL A 100 -7.83 -10.93 16.05
C VAL A 100 -6.49 -10.93 16.78
N ALA A 101 -5.93 -12.11 17.02
CA ALA A 101 -4.64 -12.26 17.69
C ALA A 101 -3.48 -11.77 16.79
N GLY A 102 -2.43 -11.24 17.43
CA GLY A 102 -1.30 -10.64 16.73
C GLY A 102 -0.43 -11.62 15.93
N ASN A 103 -0.58 -12.92 16.17
CA ASN A 103 0.13 -14.00 15.47
C ASN A 103 -0.73 -14.71 14.42
N GLU A 104 -1.95 -14.24 14.19
CA GLU A 104 -2.85 -14.81 13.19
C GLU A 104 -2.49 -14.34 11.77
N THR A 105 -3.25 -14.88 10.84
CA THR A 105 -3.15 -14.53 9.43
C THR A 105 -4.51 -14.04 8.93
N ARG A 106 -4.50 -13.23 7.87
CA ARG A 106 -5.74 -12.95 7.12
C ARG A 106 -5.64 -13.44 5.69
N VAL A 107 -6.77 -13.87 5.15
CA VAL A 107 -6.90 -14.18 3.74
C VAL A 107 -6.98 -12.86 2.97
N LEU A 108 -6.15 -12.75 1.93
CA LEU A 108 -6.19 -11.70 0.93
C LEU A 108 -6.85 -12.23 -0.33
N GLU A 109 -7.68 -11.42 -0.94
CA GLU A 109 -8.26 -11.74 -2.24
C GLU A 109 -8.09 -10.53 -3.17
N GLY A 110 -7.62 -10.80 -4.39
CA GLY A 110 -7.53 -9.79 -5.44
C GLY A 110 -8.91 -9.23 -5.76
N GLY A 111 -9.03 -7.92 -5.86
CA GLY A 111 -10.31 -7.25 -6.07
C GLY A 111 -10.25 -5.75 -5.82
N THR A 112 -11.32 -5.22 -5.26
CA THR A 112 -11.48 -3.79 -4.99
C THR A 112 -10.78 -3.33 -3.70
N ASN A 113 -10.48 -4.26 -2.79
CA ASN A 113 -9.84 -3.92 -1.53
C ASN A 113 -8.36 -3.63 -1.73
N ASP A 114 -7.89 -2.53 -1.15
CA ASP A 114 -6.48 -2.24 -1.02
C ASP A 114 -6.05 -2.55 0.42
N TYR A 115 -5.09 -3.45 0.54
CA TYR A 115 -4.60 -3.88 1.84
C TYR A 115 -3.31 -3.15 2.15
N LEU A 116 -3.25 -2.51 3.31
CA LEU A 116 -2.07 -1.83 3.79
C LEU A 116 -1.55 -2.48 5.08
N PHE A 117 -0.25 -2.49 5.22
CA PHE A 117 0.47 -2.85 6.44
C PHE A 117 1.30 -1.66 6.89
N GLY A 118 1.06 -1.20 8.12
CA GLY A 118 1.75 -0.07 8.73
C GLY A 118 2.64 -0.51 9.89
N LYS A 119 3.77 0.17 10.04
CA LYS A 119 4.66 0.00 11.18
C LYS A 119 5.19 1.36 11.63
N ALA A 120 5.32 1.54 12.92
CA ALA A 120 6.01 2.68 13.51
C ALA A 120 6.75 2.25 14.78
N LYS A 121 7.77 3.03 15.11
CA LYS A 121 8.50 2.94 16.38
C LYS A 121 8.29 4.24 17.11
N ALA A 122 7.97 4.17 18.39
CA ALA A 122 7.96 5.30 19.29
C ALA A 122 9.03 5.13 20.36
N VAL A 123 9.66 6.22 20.78
CA VAL A 123 10.59 6.28 21.92
C VAL A 123 9.92 6.99 23.08
N ALA A 124 10.31 6.61 24.31
CA ALA A 124 9.73 7.18 25.54
C ALA A 124 9.69 8.71 25.49
N GLY A 125 8.55 9.29 25.85
CA GLY A 125 8.32 10.74 25.81
C GLY A 125 7.86 11.28 24.44
N GLN A 126 7.87 10.50 23.39
CA GLN A 126 7.38 10.93 22.06
C GLN A 126 5.85 11.08 22.08
N GLN A 127 5.36 12.27 21.74
CA GLN A 127 3.91 12.57 21.74
C GLN A 127 3.23 12.38 20.39
N GLN A 128 3.99 12.29 19.30
CA GLN A 128 3.46 12.09 17.95
C GLN A 128 4.19 10.94 17.26
N VAL A 129 3.43 10.00 16.72
CA VAL A 129 3.94 8.83 15.99
C VAL A 129 3.30 8.78 14.61
N CYS A 130 4.12 8.68 13.57
CA CYS A 130 3.66 8.51 12.20
C CYS A 130 3.70 7.04 11.81
N LEU A 131 2.54 6.44 11.58
CA LEU A 131 2.39 5.10 11.02
C LEU A 131 2.70 5.13 9.53
N GLN A 132 3.74 4.43 9.14
CA GLN A 132 4.15 4.30 7.74
C GLN A 132 3.49 3.07 7.12
N PHE A 133 2.49 3.29 6.29
CA PHE A 133 1.79 2.23 5.58
C PHE A 133 2.45 1.93 4.23
N LYS A 134 2.51 0.64 3.90
CA LYS A 134 2.89 0.14 2.58
C LYS A 134 1.71 -0.61 1.98
N ARG A 135 1.47 -0.43 0.69
CA ARG A 135 0.52 -1.26 -0.04
C ARG A 135 1.02 -2.69 -0.10
N VAL A 136 0.13 -3.60 0.18
CA VAL A 136 0.36 -5.05 0.15
C VAL A 136 0.08 -5.60 -1.25
N MET A 137 -0.83 -4.96 -1.96
CA MET A 137 -1.28 -5.34 -3.29
C MET A 137 -0.48 -4.64 -4.40
N ALA A 138 -0.66 -5.12 -5.63
CA ALA A 138 -0.14 -4.55 -6.87
C ALA A 138 -1.33 -4.10 -7.73
N PRO A 139 -1.71 -2.83 -7.71
CA PRO A 139 -2.79 -2.33 -8.54
C PRO A 139 -2.49 -2.47 -10.04
N LEU A 140 -3.45 -2.95 -10.81
CA LEU A 140 -3.37 -3.09 -12.27
C LEU A 140 -4.56 -2.40 -12.93
N ILE A 141 -4.28 -1.42 -13.79
CA ILE A 141 -5.27 -0.80 -14.69
C ILE A 141 -5.26 -1.55 -16.01
N VAL A 142 -6.45 -1.72 -16.61
CA VAL A 142 -6.58 -2.33 -17.93
C VAL A 142 -7.13 -1.29 -18.91
N GLU A 143 -6.43 -1.12 -20.03
CA GLU A 143 -6.86 -0.33 -21.17
C GLU A 143 -7.01 -1.25 -22.40
N VAL A 144 -8.16 -1.19 -23.04
CA VAL A 144 -8.43 -1.92 -24.28
C VAL A 144 -8.37 -0.93 -25.43
N LEU A 145 -7.57 -1.24 -26.46
CA LEU A 145 -7.46 -0.43 -27.66
C LEU A 145 -8.36 -0.98 -28.78
N ASP A 146 -8.95 -0.08 -29.56
CA ASP A 146 -9.66 -0.39 -30.77
C ASP A 146 -8.71 -0.71 -31.95
N GLY A 147 -9.27 -0.97 -33.14
CA GLY A 147 -8.48 -1.29 -34.35
C GLY A 147 -7.57 -0.15 -34.81
N ASP A 148 -7.87 1.10 -34.44
CA ASP A 148 -7.08 2.30 -34.77
C ASP A 148 -6.01 2.60 -33.69
N GLY A 149 -5.95 1.79 -32.64
CA GLY A 149 -5.00 1.95 -31.53
C GLY A 149 -5.40 3.03 -30.52
N ARG A 150 -6.66 3.45 -30.51
CA ARG A 150 -7.24 4.38 -29.53
C ARG A 150 -7.91 3.60 -28.40
N SER A 151 -8.02 4.21 -27.22
CA SER A 151 -8.80 3.61 -26.13
C SER A 151 -10.24 3.37 -26.60
N TYR A 152 -10.72 2.14 -26.40
CA TYR A 152 -12.10 1.77 -26.69
C TYR A 152 -13.06 2.59 -25.82
N GLN A 153 -14.06 3.21 -26.44
CA GLN A 153 -14.94 4.18 -25.77
C GLN A 153 -16.26 3.56 -25.27
N GLY A 154 -16.49 2.28 -25.49
CA GLY A 154 -17.67 1.57 -25.00
C GLY A 154 -17.41 0.84 -23.68
N ASP A 155 -18.48 0.31 -23.09
CA ASP A 155 -18.34 -0.56 -21.93
C ASP A 155 -17.53 -1.82 -22.28
N ILE A 156 -16.66 -2.20 -21.38
CA ILE A 156 -15.82 -3.39 -21.49
C ILE A 156 -15.93 -4.22 -20.21
N GLU A 157 -15.82 -5.52 -20.37
CA GLU A 157 -15.60 -6.44 -19.27
C GLU A 157 -14.29 -7.16 -19.53
N VAL A 158 -13.38 -7.13 -18.57
CA VAL A 158 -12.11 -7.82 -18.66
C VAL A 158 -11.96 -8.78 -17.49
N SER A 159 -11.45 -9.98 -17.76
CA SER A 159 -11.02 -10.91 -16.74
C SER A 159 -9.72 -11.59 -17.14
N ALA A 160 -8.89 -11.96 -16.17
CA ALA A 160 -7.61 -12.65 -16.40
C ALA A 160 -7.50 -13.91 -15.54
N LEU A 161 -6.83 -14.93 -16.09
CA LEU A 161 -6.54 -16.18 -15.38
C LEU A 161 -5.30 -16.01 -14.50
N ILE A 162 -5.50 -15.60 -13.26
CA ILE A 162 -4.43 -15.22 -12.32
C ILE A 162 -4.64 -15.84 -10.95
N LYS A 163 -3.59 -15.86 -10.13
CA LYS A 163 -3.68 -16.18 -8.71
C LYS A 163 -4.32 -14.99 -8.00
N ASN A 164 -5.44 -15.21 -7.32
CA ASN A 164 -6.12 -14.11 -6.69
C ASN A 164 -6.38 -14.32 -5.18
N LYS A 165 -5.82 -15.37 -4.59
CA LYS A 165 -5.87 -15.62 -3.15
C LYS A 165 -4.48 -15.72 -2.55
N GLY A 166 -4.32 -15.18 -1.35
CA GLY A 166 -3.10 -15.25 -0.56
C GLY A 166 -3.40 -15.20 0.93
N VAL A 167 -2.38 -15.38 1.73
CA VAL A 167 -2.44 -15.31 3.19
C VAL A 167 -1.40 -14.32 3.66
N GLN A 168 -1.82 -13.30 4.39
CA GLN A 168 -0.93 -12.32 5.01
C GLN A 168 -0.70 -12.68 6.46
N ASN A 169 0.55 -12.71 6.87
CA ASN A 169 0.95 -12.75 8.27
C ASN A 169 0.72 -11.36 8.90
N LEU A 170 -0.07 -11.29 9.95
CA LEU A 170 -0.43 -10.03 10.60
C LEU A 170 0.71 -9.45 11.46
N LYS A 171 1.72 -10.26 11.81
CA LYS A 171 2.85 -9.84 12.63
C LYS A 171 3.85 -8.98 11.86
N ASP A 172 4.13 -9.33 10.61
CA ASP A 172 5.18 -8.71 9.80
C ASP A 172 4.72 -8.21 8.43
N GLY A 173 3.47 -8.48 8.06
CA GLY A 173 2.88 -8.08 6.80
C GLY A 173 3.30 -8.96 5.61
N SER A 174 4.11 -10.00 5.81
CA SER A 174 4.52 -10.91 4.74
C SER A 174 3.33 -11.67 4.13
N ILE A 175 3.46 -12.03 2.85
CA ILE A 175 2.37 -12.67 2.09
C ILE A 175 2.85 -14.00 1.51
N VAL A 176 2.01 -15.00 1.62
CA VAL A 176 2.11 -16.25 0.88
C VAL A 176 0.96 -16.32 -0.13
N ILE A 177 1.30 -16.45 -1.41
CA ILE A 177 0.31 -16.51 -2.49
C ILE A 177 -0.04 -17.97 -2.74
N LEU A 178 -1.35 -18.26 -2.78
CA LEU A 178 -1.84 -19.59 -3.07
C LEU A 178 -1.76 -19.89 -4.58
N ASP A 179 -1.47 -21.12 -4.93
CA ASP A 179 -1.18 -21.51 -6.32
C ASP A 179 -2.43 -21.62 -7.22
N GLU A 180 -3.61 -21.52 -6.63
CA GLU A 180 -4.86 -21.60 -7.37
C GLU A 180 -5.03 -20.39 -8.32
N LYS A 181 -5.18 -20.66 -9.62
CA LYS A 181 -5.52 -19.64 -10.61
C LYS A 181 -7.00 -19.71 -10.95
N LYS A 182 -7.63 -18.56 -11.03
CA LYS A 182 -9.01 -18.45 -11.53
C LYS A 182 -9.17 -17.20 -12.40
N TYR A 183 -10.19 -17.18 -13.26
CA TYR A 183 -10.57 -15.95 -13.95
C TYR A 183 -11.07 -14.94 -12.93
N THR A 184 -10.39 -13.81 -12.87
CA THR A 184 -10.69 -12.71 -11.97
C THR A 184 -11.10 -11.50 -12.80
N ALA A 185 -12.33 -11.01 -12.59
CA ALA A 185 -12.86 -9.87 -13.30
C ALA A 185 -12.29 -8.55 -12.76
N PHE A 186 -11.98 -7.64 -13.67
CA PHE A 186 -11.58 -6.26 -13.37
C PHE A 186 -12.85 -5.42 -13.29
N ASN A 187 -13.39 -5.23 -12.10
CA ASN A 187 -14.70 -4.64 -11.86
C ASN A 187 -14.67 -3.30 -11.11
N ARG A 188 -13.47 -2.76 -10.88
CA ARG A 188 -13.25 -1.43 -10.35
C ARG A 188 -12.91 -0.49 -11.49
N PHE A 189 -13.34 0.76 -11.38
CA PHE A 189 -12.97 1.83 -12.30
C PHE A 189 -12.05 2.82 -11.58
N ASP A 190 -11.02 3.28 -12.29
CA ASP A 190 -10.23 4.41 -11.85
C ASP A 190 -10.96 5.74 -12.08
N ASN A 191 -10.33 6.87 -11.77
CA ASN A 191 -10.92 8.20 -11.94
C ASN A 191 -11.20 8.56 -13.43
N ASP A 192 -10.51 7.87 -14.35
CA ASP A 192 -10.67 8.05 -15.80
C ASP A 192 -11.66 7.05 -16.41
N GLY A 193 -12.34 6.24 -15.58
CA GLY A 193 -13.29 5.21 -16.02
C GLY A 193 -12.63 3.95 -16.58
N LYS A 194 -11.30 3.76 -16.36
CA LYS A 194 -10.60 2.54 -16.77
C LYS A 194 -10.79 1.44 -15.74
N GLN A 195 -10.86 0.19 -16.21
CA GLN A 195 -10.98 -0.95 -15.32
C GLN A 195 -9.69 -1.17 -14.54
N ALA A 196 -9.81 -1.37 -13.24
CA ALA A 196 -8.71 -1.60 -12.32
C ALA A 196 -8.99 -2.76 -11.38
N LEU A 197 -7.93 -3.39 -10.87
CA LEU A 197 -8.01 -4.42 -9.86
C LEU A 197 -6.75 -4.40 -8.98
N ASN A 198 -6.91 -4.52 -7.69
CA ASN A 198 -5.79 -4.76 -6.78
C ASN A 198 -5.42 -6.24 -6.82
N LEU A 199 -4.28 -6.56 -7.40
CA LEU A 199 -3.77 -7.92 -7.51
C LEU A 199 -2.82 -8.25 -6.37
N LEU A 200 -2.70 -9.54 -6.06
CA LEU A 200 -1.61 -10.03 -5.25
C LEU A 200 -0.28 -9.89 -6.02
N PRO A 201 0.83 -9.54 -5.33
CA PRO A 201 2.14 -9.47 -5.96
C PRO A 201 2.51 -10.87 -6.48
N GLN A 202 2.61 -11.02 -7.80
CA GLN A 202 2.82 -12.30 -8.45
C GLN A 202 3.53 -12.15 -9.80
N ARG A 203 4.08 -13.23 -10.29
CA ARG A 203 4.56 -13.32 -11.67
C ARG A 203 3.39 -13.69 -12.58
N ILE A 204 3.10 -12.82 -13.54
CA ILE A 204 2.18 -13.12 -14.64
C ILE A 204 3.01 -13.67 -15.79
N GLU A 205 2.71 -14.88 -16.20
CA GLU A 205 3.49 -15.58 -17.22
C GLU A 205 3.09 -15.13 -18.63
N LYS A 206 4.05 -15.22 -19.56
CA LYS A 206 3.75 -15.13 -20.99
C LYS A 206 2.67 -16.13 -21.36
N GLY A 207 1.71 -15.70 -22.20
CA GLY A 207 0.58 -16.52 -22.61
C GLY A 207 -0.58 -16.55 -21.61
N THR A 208 -0.48 -15.89 -20.45
CA THR A 208 -1.63 -15.74 -19.52
C THR A 208 -2.81 -15.12 -20.25
N PRO A 209 -3.99 -15.80 -20.28
CA PRO A 209 -5.15 -15.31 -21.03
C PRO A 209 -5.89 -14.20 -20.27
N PHE A 210 -6.26 -13.19 -21.05
CA PHE A 210 -7.22 -12.13 -20.72
C PHE A 210 -8.44 -12.30 -21.59
N GLN A 211 -9.60 -12.49 -21.00
CA GLN A 211 -10.89 -12.49 -21.72
C GLN A 211 -11.43 -11.06 -21.73
N VAL A 212 -11.78 -10.59 -22.91
CA VAL A 212 -12.34 -9.25 -23.14
C VAL A 212 -13.69 -9.39 -23.79
N ARG A 213 -14.70 -8.72 -23.22
CA ARG A 213 -16.03 -8.59 -23.80
C ARG A 213 -16.34 -7.11 -23.99
N LEU A 214 -16.70 -6.76 -25.22
CA LEU A 214 -17.04 -5.41 -25.61
C LEU A 214 -18.56 -5.18 -25.57
N SER A 215 -19.01 -3.95 -25.41
CA SER A 215 -20.43 -3.56 -25.37
C SER A 215 -21.23 -3.96 -26.62
N ASN A 216 -20.56 -4.12 -27.77
CA ASN A 216 -21.17 -4.62 -29.00
C ASN A 216 -21.37 -6.15 -29.05
N GLY A 217 -21.08 -6.86 -27.92
CA GLY A 217 -21.24 -8.31 -27.77
C GLY A 217 -20.04 -9.13 -28.27
N VAL A 218 -19.01 -8.50 -28.85
CA VAL A 218 -17.78 -9.20 -29.26
C VAL A 218 -17.02 -9.67 -28.02
N THR A 219 -16.66 -10.94 -28.01
CA THR A 219 -15.81 -11.54 -26.98
C THR A 219 -14.59 -12.18 -27.62
N TYR A 220 -13.40 -11.91 -27.08
CA TYR A 220 -12.16 -12.51 -27.56
C TYR A 220 -11.17 -12.73 -26.41
N THR A 221 -10.13 -13.51 -26.68
CA THR A 221 -9.04 -13.76 -25.73
C THR A 221 -7.77 -13.11 -26.25
N ALA A 222 -7.15 -12.28 -25.42
CA ALA A 222 -5.81 -11.76 -25.62
C ALA A 222 -4.84 -12.46 -24.65
N THR A 223 -3.57 -12.53 -24.98
CA THR A 223 -2.57 -13.19 -24.13
C THR A 223 -1.41 -12.27 -23.80
N VAL A 224 -0.86 -12.41 -22.61
CA VAL A 224 0.31 -11.65 -22.17
C VAL A 224 1.50 -11.96 -23.08
N GLY A 225 2.09 -10.92 -23.66
CA GLY A 225 3.18 -11.04 -24.63
C GLY A 225 4.50 -11.44 -23.99
N GLU A 226 4.79 -10.90 -22.79
CA GLU A 226 6.01 -11.19 -22.03
C GLU A 226 5.68 -11.33 -20.55
N ALA A 227 6.40 -12.21 -19.85
CA ALA A 227 6.20 -12.39 -18.42
C ALA A 227 6.59 -11.14 -17.65
N VAL A 228 5.80 -10.77 -16.62
CA VAL A 228 6.04 -9.61 -15.77
C VAL A 228 5.92 -9.98 -14.30
N GLN A 229 6.82 -9.45 -13.46
CA GLN A 229 6.72 -9.55 -12.01
C GLN A 229 5.95 -8.36 -11.47
N LEU A 230 4.81 -8.61 -10.83
CA LEU A 230 4.08 -7.60 -10.07
C LEU A 230 4.61 -7.58 -8.64
N ASN A 231 5.03 -6.42 -8.16
CA ASN A 231 5.55 -6.21 -6.80
C ASN A 231 4.53 -5.48 -5.92
N SER A 232 4.58 -5.73 -4.62
CA SER A 232 3.76 -4.99 -3.64
C SER A 232 4.00 -3.49 -3.73
N GLY A 233 2.94 -2.71 -3.80
CA GLY A 233 3.00 -1.24 -3.80
C GLY A 233 3.35 -0.60 -5.13
N GLU A 234 3.71 -1.38 -6.15
CA GLU A 234 3.91 -0.87 -7.49
C GLU A 234 2.62 -0.94 -8.30
N SER A 235 2.33 0.11 -9.06
CA SER A 235 1.17 0.18 -9.96
C SER A 235 1.55 -0.27 -11.37
N TYR A 236 0.62 -0.93 -12.05
CA TYR A 236 0.83 -1.49 -13.38
C TYR A 236 -0.30 -1.11 -14.33
N LYS A 237 0.02 -1.11 -15.62
CA LYS A 237 -0.94 -0.91 -16.70
C LYS A 237 -0.84 -2.07 -17.69
N ALA A 238 -1.96 -2.73 -17.95
CA ALA A 238 -2.12 -3.70 -19.02
C ALA A 238 -2.80 -3.02 -20.22
N VAL A 239 -2.15 -3.04 -21.37
CA VAL A 239 -2.70 -2.55 -22.63
C VAL A 239 -3.08 -3.75 -23.48
N VAL A 240 -4.35 -3.91 -23.76
CA VAL A 240 -4.89 -4.97 -24.64
C VAL A 240 -4.99 -4.42 -26.06
N ARG A 241 -4.23 -5.01 -26.97
CA ARG A 241 -4.24 -4.67 -28.41
C ARG A 241 -4.48 -5.93 -29.22
N GLY A 242 -5.71 -6.11 -29.70
CA GLY A 242 -6.14 -7.32 -30.38
C GLY A 242 -5.91 -8.56 -29.52
N ALA A 243 -5.12 -9.52 -30.01
CA ALA A 243 -4.84 -10.76 -29.29
C ALA A 243 -3.66 -10.67 -28.28
N ARG A 244 -3.09 -9.49 -28.09
CA ARG A 244 -1.90 -9.28 -27.23
C ARG A 244 -2.20 -8.38 -26.05
N VAL A 245 -1.61 -8.69 -24.91
CA VAL A 245 -1.58 -7.85 -23.69
C VAL A 245 -0.12 -7.52 -23.36
N ASP A 246 0.17 -6.23 -23.24
CA ASP A 246 1.45 -5.72 -22.76
C ASP A 246 1.25 -5.11 -21.36
N ILE A 247 2.02 -5.56 -20.36
CA ILE A 247 1.93 -5.07 -18.99
C ILE A 247 3.22 -4.32 -18.66
N THR A 248 3.09 -3.10 -18.20
CA THR A 248 4.22 -2.22 -17.83
C THR A 248 3.97 -1.58 -16.47
N ILE A 249 5.02 -1.07 -15.84
CA ILE A 249 4.90 -0.22 -14.66
C ILE A 249 4.11 1.05 -15.06
N TYR A 250 3.23 1.48 -14.18
CA TYR A 250 2.39 2.64 -14.36
C TYR A 250 2.81 3.75 -13.39
N ASP A 251 3.34 4.84 -13.92
CA ASP A 251 3.82 5.99 -13.13
C ASP A 251 2.68 6.89 -12.61
N GLY A 252 1.45 6.63 -13.02
CA GLY A 252 0.27 7.32 -12.51
C GLY A 252 -0.22 6.72 -11.19
N SER A 253 -0.93 7.52 -10.40
CA SER A 253 -1.58 7.02 -9.18
C SER A 253 -2.86 6.26 -9.50
N ILE A 254 -3.02 5.13 -8.84
CA ILE A 254 -4.30 4.43 -8.78
C ILE A 254 -4.89 4.72 -7.39
N PRO A 255 -6.05 5.40 -7.29
CA PRO A 255 -6.65 5.74 -6.00
C PRO A 255 -6.96 4.50 -5.15
N LEU A 256 -6.89 4.69 -3.84
CA LEU A 256 -7.30 3.68 -2.84
C LEU A 256 -8.81 3.44 -2.84
#